data_ecf4ea5a3c1780cf9898a64ef5482c8b
#
_entry.id   ecf4ea5a3c1780cf9898a64ef5482c8b
#
_cell.length_a   1.000
_cell.length_b   1.000
_cell.length_c   1.000
_cell.angle_alpha   90.00
_cell.angle_beta   90.00
_cell.angle_gamma   90.00
#
_symmetry.space_group_name_H-M   'P 1'
#
loop_
_entity.id
_entity.type
_entity.pdbx_description
1 polymer ?
#
loop_
_entity_poly.entity_id
_entity_poly.type
_entity_poly.pdbx_seq_one_letter_code
_entity_poly.pdbx_strand_id
1 'polypeptide(L)'
;MDASTLPALFGFLAACFFAALTGALFRPGEWYEQLKKPSWRPPNKLFAPVWTVLYVMIAVSGWLVWREAGFAGAALPLTVYGIQLVLNDVWTPLFFGLHRPDLGMIDIVLVWLSIVATILLFWPLHMLAALLLVPYLAWVTFAAALNFSIWQLNREG
;
A
#
# COMPACT_ATOMS: atom_id res chain seq x y z
N MET A 1 11.22 24.59 -7.54
CA MET A 1 9.95 23.85 -7.73
C MET A 1 8.97 24.75 -8.45
N ASP A 2 8.41 24.23 -9.54
CA ASP A 2 7.43 24.98 -10.32
C ASP A 2 6.09 25.00 -9.58
N ALA A 3 5.49 26.19 -9.40
CA ALA A 3 4.20 26.35 -8.73
C ALA A 3 3.08 25.57 -9.42
N SER A 4 3.19 25.32 -10.73
CA SER A 4 2.17 24.58 -11.49
C SER A 4 2.11 23.09 -11.10
N THR A 5 3.14 22.56 -10.42
CA THR A 5 3.15 21.15 -10.00
C THR A 5 2.55 20.93 -8.61
N LEU A 6 2.33 21.99 -7.82
CA LEU A 6 1.78 21.87 -6.46
C LEU A 6 0.36 21.28 -6.43
N PRO A 7 -0.57 21.66 -7.34
CA PRO A 7 -1.89 21.02 -7.34
C PRO A 7 -1.83 19.52 -7.57
N ALA A 8 -0.86 19.05 -8.37
CA ALA A 8 -0.67 17.61 -8.58
C ALA A 8 -0.23 16.92 -7.30
N LEU A 9 0.66 17.54 -6.51
CA LEU A 9 1.06 16.97 -5.22
C LEU A 9 -0.15 16.79 -4.30
N PHE A 10 -1.03 17.80 -4.24
CA PHE A 10 -2.26 17.66 -3.45
C PHE A 10 -3.15 16.56 -3.99
N GLY A 11 -3.20 16.35 -5.31
CA GLY A 11 -3.94 15.26 -5.93
C GLY A 11 -3.41 13.89 -5.49
N PHE A 12 -2.08 13.71 -5.51
CA PHE A 12 -1.47 12.46 -5.05
C PHE A 12 -1.71 12.24 -3.55
N LEU A 13 -1.59 13.29 -2.73
CA LEU A 13 -1.88 13.19 -1.31
C LEU A 13 -3.35 12.83 -1.06
N ALA A 14 -4.27 13.41 -1.84
CA ALA A 14 -5.69 13.11 -1.71
C ALA A 14 -5.98 11.65 -2.08
N ALA A 15 -5.36 11.13 -3.15
CA ALA A 15 -5.54 9.74 -3.56
C ALA A 15 -5.07 8.79 -2.45
N CYS A 16 -3.93 9.08 -1.84
CA CYS A 16 -3.42 8.27 -0.74
C CYS A 16 -4.27 8.42 0.52
N PHE A 17 -4.83 9.60 0.76
CA PHE A 17 -5.76 9.81 1.87
C PHE A 17 -7.01 8.96 1.71
N PHE A 18 -7.57 8.88 0.50
CA PHE A 18 -8.73 8.02 0.24
C PHE A 18 -8.38 6.55 0.46
N ALA A 19 -7.18 6.13 0.06
CA ALA A 19 -6.72 4.77 0.35
C ALA A 19 -6.64 4.53 1.87
N ALA A 20 -6.17 5.52 2.63
CA ALA A 20 -6.08 5.42 4.08
C ALA A 20 -7.46 5.35 4.75
N LEU A 21 -8.49 5.94 4.14
CA LEU A 21 -9.84 5.91 4.71
C LEU A 21 -10.40 4.49 4.83
N THR A 22 -10.03 3.57 3.94
CA THR A 22 -10.51 2.18 4.07
C THR A 22 -9.99 1.55 5.36
N GLY A 23 -8.76 1.86 5.77
CA GLY A 23 -8.24 1.40 7.05
C GLY A 23 -9.01 1.96 8.24
N ALA A 24 -9.52 3.19 8.11
CA ALA A 24 -10.34 3.80 9.16
C ALA A 24 -11.75 3.21 9.21
N LEU A 25 -12.31 2.83 8.04
CA LEU A 25 -13.66 2.27 7.94
C LEU A 25 -13.70 0.78 8.30
N PHE A 26 -12.64 0.03 7.99
CA PHE A 26 -12.55 -1.41 8.22
C PHE A 26 -11.44 -1.69 9.23
N ARG A 27 -11.66 -1.28 10.48
CA ARG A 27 -10.67 -1.46 11.55
C ARG A 27 -10.64 -2.90 12.05
N PRO A 28 -9.49 -3.36 12.59
CA PRO A 28 -9.46 -4.62 13.31
C PRO A 28 -10.48 -4.58 14.43
N GLY A 29 -11.38 -5.57 14.47
CA GLY A 29 -12.42 -5.65 15.47
C GLY A 29 -12.28 -6.91 16.29
N GLU A 30 -13.37 -7.30 16.92
CA GLU A 30 -13.42 -8.47 17.78
C GLU A 30 -13.02 -9.75 17.04
N TRP A 31 -13.45 -9.88 15.77
CA TRP A 31 -13.07 -11.02 14.95
C TRP A 31 -11.54 -11.18 14.89
N TYR A 32 -10.84 -10.06 14.61
CA TYR A 32 -9.37 -10.08 14.51
C TYR A 32 -8.73 -10.42 15.86
N GLU A 33 -9.27 -9.89 16.96
CA GLU A 33 -8.72 -10.16 18.29
C GLU A 33 -8.84 -11.63 18.68
N GLN A 34 -9.87 -12.32 18.18
CA GLN A 34 -10.10 -13.74 18.47
C GLN A 34 -9.30 -14.68 17.58
N LEU A 35 -8.68 -14.17 16.49
CA LEU A 35 -7.88 -15.01 15.61
C LEU A 35 -6.61 -15.47 16.29
N LYS A 36 -6.14 -16.65 15.91
CA LYS A 36 -4.81 -17.11 16.25
C LYS A 36 -3.82 -16.28 15.43
N LYS A 37 -2.82 -15.69 16.11
CA LYS A 37 -1.87 -14.78 15.48
C LYS A 37 -0.45 -15.15 15.91
N PRO A 38 0.57 -14.90 15.06
CA PRO A 38 1.94 -15.14 15.45
C PRO A 38 2.38 -14.19 16.56
N SER A 39 3.30 -14.64 17.41
CA SER A 39 3.79 -13.84 18.53
C SER A 39 4.56 -12.59 18.08
N TRP A 40 5.08 -12.60 16.84
CA TRP A 40 5.90 -11.49 16.31
C TRP A 40 5.05 -10.40 15.65
N ARG A 41 3.72 -10.47 15.74
CA ARG A 41 2.87 -9.43 15.16
C ARG A 41 3.09 -8.10 15.86
N PRO A 42 3.04 -6.97 15.12
CA PRO A 42 3.19 -5.66 15.74
C PRO A 42 1.92 -5.29 16.54
N PRO A 43 2.04 -4.43 17.55
CA PRO A 43 0.84 -3.90 18.21
C PRO A 43 -0.05 -3.15 17.21
N ASN A 44 -1.37 -3.29 17.37
CA ASN A 44 -2.35 -2.64 16.48
C ASN A 44 -2.13 -1.12 16.40
N LYS A 45 -1.70 -0.51 17.49
CA LYS A 45 -1.48 0.94 17.54
C LYS A 45 -0.38 1.45 16.62
N LEU A 46 0.50 0.56 16.12
CA LEU A 46 1.57 0.95 15.19
C LEU A 46 1.08 1.06 13.75
N PHE A 47 -0.04 0.42 13.40
CA PHE A 47 -0.50 0.39 12.01
C PHE A 47 -0.82 1.79 11.47
N ALA A 48 -1.57 2.61 12.23
CA ALA A 48 -1.98 3.92 11.74
C ALA A 48 -0.80 4.87 11.49
N PRO A 49 0.16 5.05 12.44
CA PRO A 49 1.30 5.94 12.17
C PRO A 49 2.21 5.41 11.07
N VAL A 50 2.45 4.10 11.00
CA VAL A 50 3.28 3.52 9.94
C VAL A 50 2.65 3.76 8.58
N TRP A 51 1.35 3.44 8.43
CA TRP A 51 0.66 3.65 7.16
C TRP A 51 0.57 5.12 6.77
N THR A 52 0.43 6.03 7.74
CA THR A 52 0.42 7.47 7.47
C THR A 52 1.73 7.90 6.82
N VAL A 53 2.86 7.49 7.40
CA VAL A 53 4.19 7.81 6.85
C VAL A 53 4.35 7.20 5.46
N LEU A 54 3.96 5.93 5.28
CA LEU A 54 4.09 5.25 4.00
C LEU A 54 3.23 5.92 2.92
N TYR A 55 1.99 6.32 3.24
CA TYR A 55 1.13 6.97 2.25
C TYR A 55 1.69 8.32 1.81
N VAL A 56 2.31 9.08 2.72
CA VAL A 56 2.99 10.33 2.34
C VAL A 56 4.15 10.01 1.39
N MET A 57 4.95 9.00 1.68
CA MET A 57 6.06 8.60 0.82
C MET A 57 5.57 8.13 -0.55
N ILE A 58 4.48 7.35 -0.58
CA ILE A 58 3.87 6.89 -1.84
C ILE A 58 3.39 8.09 -2.66
N ALA A 59 2.73 9.05 -2.03
CA ALA A 59 2.23 10.24 -2.71
C ALA A 59 3.37 11.06 -3.31
N VAL A 60 4.42 11.30 -2.54
CA VAL A 60 5.60 12.05 -3.01
C VAL A 60 6.28 11.31 -4.15
N SER A 61 6.40 9.98 -4.06
CA SER A 61 6.99 9.16 -5.11
C SER A 61 6.27 9.36 -6.45
N GLY A 62 4.95 9.21 -6.45
CA GLY A 62 4.15 9.40 -7.67
C GLY A 62 4.26 10.82 -8.23
N TRP A 63 4.23 11.80 -7.32
CA TRP A 63 4.35 13.21 -7.70
C TRP A 63 5.70 13.51 -8.36
N LEU A 64 6.80 12.96 -7.82
CA LEU A 64 8.14 13.18 -8.38
C LEU A 64 8.22 12.67 -9.81
N VAL A 65 7.66 11.49 -10.09
CA VAL A 65 7.65 10.94 -11.46
C VAL A 65 6.77 11.78 -12.38
N TRP A 66 5.59 12.17 -11.90
CA TRP A 66 4.68 13.02 -12.68
C TRP A 66 5.34 14.36 -13.00
N ARG A 67 6.01 14.97 -12.03
CA ARG A 67 6.70 16.25 -12.23
C ARG A 67 7.83 16.13 -13.25
N GLU A 68 8.56 15.00 -13.22
CA GLU A 68 9.71 14.79 -14.12
C GLU A 68 9.28 14.54 -15.55
N ALA A 69 8.26 13.69 -15.77
CA ALA A 69 7.93 13.17 -17.10
C ALA A 69 6.51 13.49 -17.57
N GLY A 70 5.61 13.91 -16.67
CA GLY A 70 4.19 14.05 -16.96
C GLY A 70 3.54 12.70 -17.23
N PHE A 71 2.21 12.67 -17.36
CA PHE A 71 1.51 11.43 -17.64
C PHE A 71 1.88 10.88 -19.01
N ALA A 72 2.04 11.76 -20.02
CA ALA A 72 2.39 11.31 -21.36
C ALA A 72 3.75 10.61 -21.41
N GLY A 73 4.72 11.10 -20.62
CA GLY A 73 6.07 10.51 -20.58
C GLY A 73 6.19 9.33 -19.63
N ALA A 74 5.23 9.11 -18.74
CA ALA A 74 5.27 8.07 -17.72
C ALA A 74 3.94 7.33 -17.63
N ALA A 75 3.23 7.14 -18.76
CA ALA A 75 1.89 6.54 -18.75
C ALA A 75 1.89 5.13 -18.14
N LEU A 76 2.79 4.25 -18.58
CA LEU A 76 2.85 2.90 -18.03
C LEU A 76 3.29 2.89 -16.55
N PRO A 77 4.38 3.57 -16.17
CA PRO A 77 4.76 3.60 -14.75
C PRO A 77 3.68 4.17 -13.84
N LEU A 78 3.00 5.24 -14.24
CA LEU A 78 1.94 5.84 -13.42
C LEU A 78 0.67 4.99 -13.41
N THR A 79 0.38 4.25 -14.48
CA THR A 79 -0.74 3.31 -14.51
C THR A 79 -0.49 2.17 -13.51
N VAL A 80 0.70 1.57 -13.52
CA VAL A 80 1.05 0.52 -12.57
C VAL A 80 1.04 1.04 -11.13
N TYR A 81 1.52 2.27 -10.93
CA TYR A 81 1.43 2.95 -9.65
C TYR A 81 -0.03 3.06 -9.17
N GLY A 82 -0.95 3.45 -10.06
CA GLY A 82 -2.37 3.53 -9.73
C GLY A 82 -2.97 2.17 -9.38
N ILE A 83 -2.56 1.13 -10.10
CA ILE A 83 -3.03 -0.24 -9.84
C ILE A 83 -2.62 -0.68 -8.44
N GLN A 84 -1.38 -0.41 -8.01
CA GLN A 84 -0.96 -0.80 -6.67
C GLN A 84 -1.74 -0.07 -5.57
N LEU A 85 -2.13 1.20 -5.80
CA LEU A 85 -2.96 1.92 -4.85
C LEU A 85 -4.35 1.30 -4.72
N VAL A 86 -4.96 0.92 -5.84
CA VAL A 86 -6.28 0.27 -5.82
C VAL A 86 -6.21 -1.07 -5.11
N LEU A 87 -5.20 -1.89 -5.43
CA LEU A 87 -5.04 -3.19 -4.79
C LEU A 87 -4.79 -3.04 -3.28
N ASN A 88 -3.98 -2.07 -2.90
CA ASN A 88 -3.73 -1.76 -1.49
C ASN A 88 -5.04 -1.38 -0.78
N ASP A 89 -5.84 -0.54 -1.43
CA ASP A 89 -7.11 -0.06 -0.90
C ASP A 89 -8.11 -1.20 -0.68
N VAL A 90 -8.09 -2.21 -1.54
CA VAL A 90 -9.01 -3.36 -1.49
C VAL A 90 -8.66 -4.33 -0.36
N TRP A 91 -7.39 -4.38 0.09
CA TRP A 91 -6.95 -5.38 1.08
C TRP A 91 -7.74 -5.28 2.38
N THR A 92 -7.89 -4.07 2.94
CA THR A 92 -8.56 -3.88 4.23
C THR A 92 -10.02 -4.35 4.21
N PRO A 93 -10.83 -4.01 3.18
CA PRO A 93 -12.18 -4.56 3.08
C PRO A 93 -12.21 -6.08 2.97
N LEU A 94 -11.26 -6.69 2.25
CA LEU A 94 -11.23 -8.15 2.11
C LEU A 94 -10.88 -8.84 3.42
N PHE A 95 -9.86 -8.33 4.12
CA PHE A 95 -9.36 -8.96 5.34
C PHE A 95 -10.28 -8.67 6.52
N PHE A 96 -10.54 -7.39 6.80
CA PHE A 96 -11.30 -6.98 7.98
C PHE A 96 -12.80 -6.86 7.72
N GLY A 97 -13.21 -6.52 6.49
CA GLY A 97 -14.63 -6.38 6.15
C GLY A 97 -15.31 -7.71 5.89
N LEU A 98 -14.73 -8.53 4.99
CA LEU A 98 -15.28 -9.84 4.65
C LEU A 98 -14.77 -10.96 5.56
N HIS A 99 -13.81 -10.67 6.43
CA HIS A 99 -13.18 -11.67 7.29
C HIS A 99 -12.58 -12.82 6.48
N ARG A 100 -11.92 -12.48 5.36
CA ARG A 100 -11.37 -13.47 4.41
C ARG A 100 -9.86 -13.30 4.29
N PRO A 101 -9.06 -13.89 5.21
CA PRO A 101 -7.59 -13.85 5.11
C PRO A 101 -7.05 -14.50 3.82
N ASP A 102 -7.77 -15.48 3.26
CA ASP A 102 -7.40 -16.12 2.01
C ASP A 102 -7.46 -15.14 0.84
N LEU A 103 -8.55 -14.37 0.73
CA LEU A 103 -8.69 -13.34 -0.31
C LEU A 103 -7.69 -12.19 -0.07
N GLY A 104 -7.48 -11.83 1.20
CA GLY A 104 -6.46 -10.85 1.57
C GLY A 104 -5.07 -11.30 1.12
N MET A 105 -4.76 -12.59 1.23
CA MET A 105 -3.47 -13.13 0.80
C MET A 105 -3.28 -12.98 -0.71
N ILE A 106 -4.31 -13.31 -1.50
CA ILE A 106 -4.25 -13.15 -2.95
C ILE A 106 -4.01 -11.68 -3.30
N ASP A 107 -4.78 -10.78 -2.69
CA ASP A 107 -4.66 -9.35 -2.95
C ASP A 107 -3.28 -8.81 -2.57
N ILE A 108 -2.75 -9.18 -1.40
CA ILE A 108 -1.47 -8.63 -0.94
C ILE A 108 -0.30 -9.14 -1.77
N VAL A 109 -0.39 -10.35 -2.34
CA VAL A 109 0.61 -10.82 -3.30
C VAL A 109 0.59 -9.94 -4.55
N LEU A 110 -0.61 -9.60 -5.05
CA LEU A 110 -0.75 -8.72 -6.20
C LEU A 110 -0.24 -7.31 -5.88
N VAL A 111 -0.50 -6.80 -4.67
CA VAL A 111 0.05 -5.53 -4.21
C VAL A 111 1.57 -5.59 -4.26
N TRP A 112 2.17 -6.63 -3.68
CA TRP A 112 3.61 -6.78 -3.63
C TRP A 112 4.23 -6.77 -5.02
N LEU A 113 3.66 -7.57 -5.93
CA LEU A 113 4.14 -7.64 -7.32
C LEU A 113 4.01 -6.28 -8.02
N SER A 114 2.91 -5.57 -7.80
CA SER A 114 2.70 -4.27 -8.42
C SER A 114 3.64 -3.20 -7.86
N ILE A 115 4.01 -3.29 -6.57
CA ILE A 115 5.00 -2.38 -5.99
C ILE A 115 6.37 -2.63 -6.62
N VAL A 116 6.79 -3.88 -6.75
CA VAL A 116 8.06 -4.22 -7.38
C VAL A 116 8.08 -3.68 -8.81
N ALA A 117 7.01 -3.92 -9.57
CA ALA A 117 6.90 -3.42 -10.94
C ALA A 117 7.00 -1.88 -10.98
N THR A 118 6.35 -1.20 -10.06
CA THR A 118 6.40 0.27 -9.97
C THR A 118 7.82 0.76 -9.70
N ILE A 119 8.51 0.12 -8.74
CA ILE A 119 9.89 0.49 -8.41
C ILE A 119 10.79 0.33 -9.64
N LEU A 120 10.67 -0.80 -10.35
CA LEU A 120 11.48 -1.05 -11.52
C LEU A 120 11.21 -0.05 -12.65
N LEU A 121 9.94 0.33 -12.83
CA LEU A 121 9.55 1.30 -13.84
C LEU A 121 9.92 2.74 -13.46
N PHE A 122 9.90 3.06 -12.17
CA PHE A 122 10.27 4.40 -11.68
C PHE A 122 11.78 4.63 -11.68
N TRP A 123 12.56 3.57 -11.51
CA TRP A 123 14.00 3.67 -11.33
C TRP A 123 14.69 4.48 -12.44
N PRO A 124 14.44 4.19 -13.74
CA PRO A 124 15.09 4.96 -14.80
C PRO A 124 14.53 6.39 -14.93
N LEU A 125 13.34 6.66 -14.45
CA LEU A 125 12.73 7.99 -14.54
C LEU A 125 13.15 8.89 -13.39
N HIS A 126 13.18 8.35 -12.16
CA HIS A 126 13.48 9.13 -10.96
C HIS A 126 13.89 8.16 -9.85
N MET A 127 15.18 8.06 -9.61
CA MET A 127 15.72 7.10 -8.64
C MET A 127 15.15 7.31 -7.22
N LEU A 128 15.05 8.58 -6.77
CA LEU A 128 14.52 8.88 -5.44
C LEU A 128 13.07 8.42 -5.31
N ALA A 129 12.27 8.62 -6.37
CA ALA A 129 10.87 8.15 -6.36
C ALA A 129 10.80 6.64 -6.16
N ALA A 130 11.66 5.88 -6.85
CA ALA A 130 11.74 4.43 -6.68
C ALA A 130 12.16 4.07 -5.25
N LEU A 131 13.18 4.75 -4.71
CA LEU A 131 13.68 4.48 -3.37
C LEU A 131 12.64 4.78 -2.28
N LEU A 132 11.77 5.76 -2.50
CA LEU A 132 10.69 6.08 -1.56
C LEU A 132 9.69 4.94 -1.41
N LEU A 133 9.60 4.06 -2.40
CA LEU A 133 8.70 2.90 -2.35
C LEU A 133 9.33 1.67 -1.68
N VAL A 134 10.64 1.69 -1.41
CA VAL A 134 11.32 0.53 -0.80
C VAL A 134 10.83 0.27 0.63
N PRO A 135 10.70 1.26 1.53
CA PRO A 135 10.12 1.01 2.85
C PRO A 135 8.69 0.47 2.79
N TYR A 136 7.91 0.93 1.83
CA TYR A 136 6.57 0.43 1.58
C TYR A 136 6.61 -1.05 1.19
N LEU A 137 7.50 -1.42 0.26
CA LEU A 137 7.68 -2.82 -0.12
C LEU A 137 8.09 -3.68 1.08
N ALA A 138 8.99 -3.20 1.90
CA ALA A 138 9.42 -3.92 3.11
C ALA A 138 8.25 -4.14 4.06
N TRP A 139 7.41 -3.12 4.27
CA TRP A 139 6.25 -3.23 5.14
C TRP A 139 5.21 -4.21 4.57
N VAL A 140 4.97 -4.16 3.26
CA VAL A 140 4.03 -5.09 2.61
C VAL A 140 4.56 -6.52 2.65
N THR A 141 5.87 -6.72 2.52
CA THR A 141 6.48 -8.04 2.70
C THR A 141 6.18 -8.59 4.09
N PHE A 142 6.36 -7.76 5.10
CA PHE A 142 6.03 -8.13 6.49
C PHE A 142 4.54 -8.41 6.64
N ALA A 143 3.69 -7.55 6.07
CA ALA A 143 2.24 -7.72 6.14
C ALA A 143 1.79 -8.98 5.41
N ALA A 144 2.43 -9.33 4.29
CA ALA A 144 2.12 -10.56 3.56
C ALA A 144 2.47 -11.79 4.40
N ALA A 145 3.62 -11.78 5.07
CA ALA A 145 4.01 -12.86 5.97
C ALA A 145 3.02 -12.99 7.12
N LEU A 146 2.60 -11.86 7.69
CA LEU A 146 1.61 -11.85 8.77
C LEU A 146 0.26 -12.37 8.30
N ASN A 147 -0.21 -11.93 7.13
CA ASN A 147 -1.47 -12.39 6.53
C ASN A 147 -1.43 -13.91 6.29
N PHE A 148 -0.33 -14.40 5.73
CA PHE A 148 -0.15 -15.83 5.46
C PHE A 148 -0.16 -16.63 6.77
N SER A 149 0.53 -16.15 7.78
CA SER A 149 0.58 -16.82 9.08
C SER A 149 -0.81 -16.88 9.73
N ILE A 150 -1.56 -15.78 9.71
CA ILE A 150 -2.90 -15.73 10.26
C ILE A 150 -3.82 -16.69 9.49
N TRP A 151 -3.74 -16.68 8.16
CA TRP A 151 -4.56 -17.59 7.34
C TRP A 151 -4.26 -19.04 7.68
N GLN A 152 -2.97 -19.43 7.75
CA GLN A 152 -2.59 -20.79 8.09
C GLN A 152 -3.08 -21.21 9.48
N LEU A 153 -2.92 -20.34 10.46
CA LEU A 153 -3.29 -20.65 11.85
C LEU A 153 -4.80 -20.82 12.04
N ASN A 154 -5.61 -20.24 11.15
CA ASN A 154 -7.07 -20.19 11.34
C ASN A 154 -7.84 -20.92 10.25
N ARG A 155 -7.19 -21.57 9.26
CA ARG A 155 -7.92 -22.13 8.13
C ARG A 155 -8.72 -23.40 8.47
N GLU A 156 -8.42 -24.05 9.59
CA GLU A 156 -9.12 -25.28 10.02
C GLU A 156 -10.14 -25.02 11.11
N GLY A 157 -10.37 -23.79 11.46
CA GLY A 157 -11.29 -23.48 12.52
C GLY A 157 -11.86 -22.12 12.41
#